data_5477c02616217c2225920ad4bf5bd490
#
_entry.id   5477c02616217c2225920ad4bf5bd490
#
_cell.length_a   1.000
_cell.length_b   1.000
_cell.length_c   1.000
_cell.angle_alpha   90.00
_cell.angle_beta   90.00
_cell.angle_gamma   90.00
#
_symmetry.space_group_name_H-M   'P 1'
#
loop_
_entity.id
_entity.type
_entity.pdbx_description
1 polymer ?
#
loop_
_entity_poly.entity_id
_entity_poly.type
_entity_poly.pdbx_seq_one_letter_code
_entity_poly.pdbx_strand_id
1 'polypeptide(L)'
;MSYQSHEYYLRRAIEISREARAAGNTPFGALLVNKDGDIVMEQGNIEITDKICTGHAEATLAARASHEFTKDFLWDCTLYTTAEPCAMCAGAIYWANIGRVVYGMTERRLLELTGSNEQNPTFDLPCREVFPGDKRQLRWWDLFRKWKQMQPKFMKAIGTSRRTLYGYVF
;
A
#
# COMPACT_ATOMS: atom_id res chain seq x y z
N MET A 1 -10.09 -20.33 11.58
CA MET A 1 -10.88 -19.45 10.68
C MET A 1 -10.38 -19.67 9.27
N SER A 2 -11.21 -19.59 8.22
CA SER A 2 -10.75 -19.74 6.84
C SER A 2 -10.13 -18.43 6.36
N TYR A 3 -9.00 -18.49 5.67
CA TYR A 3 -8.37 -17.35 4.99
C TYR A 3 -9.38 -16.68 4.05
N GLN A 4 -9.62 -15.39 4.21
CA GLN A 4 -10.56 -14.63 3.40
C GLN A 4 -10.02 -14.41 1.97
N SER A 5 -10.87 -13.99 1.04
CA SER A 5 -10.41 -13.65 -0.31
C SER A 5 -9.48 -12.44 -0.31
N HIS A 6 -8.57 -12.35 -1.28
CA HIS A 6 -7.74 -11.14 -1.46
C HIS A 6 -8.60 -9.88 -1.60
N GLU A 7 -9.78 -10.01 -2.21
CA GLU A 7 -10.75 -8.93 -2.34
C GLU A 7 -11.21 -8.39 -0.98
N TYR A 8 -11.48 -9.26 -0.02
CA TYR A 8 -11.90 -8.88 1.32
C TYR A 8 -10.85 -7.95 1.97
N TYR A 9 -9.60 -8.37 1.96
CA TYR A 9 -8.51 -7.58 2.56
C TYR A 9 -8.24 -6.26 1.82
N LEU A 10 -8.32 -6.25 0.48
CA LEU A 10 -8.17 -5.00 -0.27
C LEU A 10 -9.32 -4.02 -0.04
N ARG A 11 -10.55 -4.51 0.19
CA ARG A 11 -11.66 -3.64 0.61
C ARG A 11 -11.38 -2.99 1.95
N ARG A 12 -10.79 -3.72 2.90
CA ARG A 12 -10.39 -3.13 4.18
C ARG A 12 -9.26 -2.11 4.00
N ALA A 13 -8.26 -2.37 3.15
CA ALA A 13 -7.23 -1.39 2.82
C ALA A 13 -7.83 -0.09 2.23
N ILE A 14 -8.88 -0.19 1.42
CA ILE A 14 -9.62 0.98 0.88
C ILE A 14 -10.31 1.76 2.01
N GLU A 15 -10.90 1.08 2.99
CA GLU A 15 -11.51 1.77 4.15
C GLU A 15 -10.45 2.53 4.95
N ILE A 16 -9.31 1.90 5.23
CA ILE A 16 -8.17 2.55 5.89
C ILE A 16 -7.69 3.78 5.10
N SER A 17 -7.65 3.69 3.76
CA SER A 17 -7.28 4.84 2.92
C SER A 17 -8.27 6.01 3.02
N ARG A 18 -9.55 5.73 3.19
CA ARG A 18 -10.58 6.76 3.44
C ARG A 18 -10.44 7.40 4.81
N GLU A 19 -10.12 6.59 5.81
CA GLU A 19 -9.83 7.05 7.18
C GLU A 19 -8.61 7.98 7.18
N ALA A 20 -7.51 7.60 6.50
CA ALA A 20 -6.32 8.44 6.33
C ALA A 20 -6.66 9.78 5.67
N ARG A 21 -7.47 9.75 4.60
CA ARG A 21 -7.93 10.97 3.93
C ARG A 21 -8.79 11.84 4.84
N ALA A 22 -9.72 11.25 5.58
CA ALA A 22 -10.57 11.98 6.52
C ALA A 22 -9.74 12.65 7.62
N ALA A 23 -8.59 12.07 7.98
CA ALA A 23 -7.62 12.64 8.91
C ALA A 23 -6.71 13.72 8.29
N GLY A 24 -6.83 14.01 6.98
CA GLY A 24 -6.05 15.05 6.29
C GLY A 24 -4.80 14.53 5.55
N ASN A 25 -4.60 13.23 5.48
CA ASN A 25 -3.48 12.62 4.76
C ASN A 25 -3.84 12.21 3.32
N THR A 26 -2.85 11.78 2.55
CA THR A 26 -3.07 11.16 1.25
C THR A 26 -3.82 9.82 1.39
N PRO A 27 -4.73 9.47 0.45
CA PRO A 27 -5.66 8.35 0.61
C PRO A 27 -5.01 7.00 0.29
N PHE A 28 -4.03 6.61 1.07
CA PHE A 28 -3.38 5.31 0.97
C PHE A 28 -3.54 4.54 2.28
N GLY A 29 -3.76 3.24 2.17
CA GLY A 29 -3.97 2.36 3.30
C GLY A 29 -3.37 0.99 3.06
N ALA A 30 -2.85 0.39 4.13
CA ALA A 30 -2.26 -0.93 4.13
C ALA A 30 -2.68 -1.73 5.36
N LEU A 31 -2.66 -3.05 5.25
CA LEU A 31 -2.84 -3.97 6.37
C LEU A 31 -1.94 -5.19 6.23
N LEU A 32 -1.61 -5.80 7.36
CA LEU A 32 -0.82 -7.01 7.45
C LEU A 32 -1.71 -8.17 7.90
N VAL A 33 -1.65 -9.26 7.16
CA VAL A 33 -2.42 -10.48 7.42
C VAL A 33 -1.46 -11.64 7.67
N ASN A 34 -1.66 -12.37 8.77
CA ASN A 34 -0.85 -13.53 9.12
C ASN A 34 -1.23 -14.76 8.26
N LYS A 35 -0.51 -15.88 8.44
CA LYS A 35 -0.76 -17.13 7.72
C LYS A 35 -2.16 -17.74 7.97
N ASP A 36 -2.78 -17.40 9.10
CA ASP A 36 -4.08 -17.94 9.51
C ASP A 36 -5.25 -17.09 8.99
N GLY A 37 -4.96 -15.95 8.34
CA GLY A 37 -5.94 -15.05 7.75
C GLY A 37 -6.39 -13.92 8.69
N ASP A 38 -5.73 -13.75 9.84
CA ASP A 38 -6.06 -12.67 10.78
C ASP A 38 -5.36 -11.38 10.37
N ILE A 39 -6.07 -10.26 10.41
CA ILE A 39 -5.49 -8.93 10.28
C ILE A 39 -4.77 -8.62 11.60
N VAL A 40 -3.45 -8.51 11.56
CA VAL A 40 -2.62 -8.28 12.76
C VAL A 40 -2.14 -6.84 12.88
N MET A 41 -2.22 -6.05 11.81
CA MET A 41 -1.86 -4.63 11.83
C MET A 41 -2.55 -3.88 10.69
N GLU A 42 -2.93 -2.63 10.94
CA GLU A 42 -3.49 -1.70 9.95
C GLU A 42 -2.75 -0.36 10.02
N GLN A 43 -2.60 0.30 8.87
CA GLN A 43 -1.91 1.58 8.77
C GLN A 43 -2.43 2.40 7.59
N GLY A 44 -2.88 3.63 7.87
CA GLY A 44 -3.08 4.67 6.87
C GLY A 44 -1.82 5.49 6.62
N ASN A 45 -1.82 6.26 5.55
CA ASN A 45 -0.79 7.29 5.32
C ASN A 45 -0.84 8.34 6.44
N ILE A 46 0.33 8.78 6.91
CA ILE A 46 0.50 9.79 7.97
C ILE A 46 1.45 10.93 7.56
N GLU A 47 1.79 11.01 6.28
CA GLU A 47 2.80 11.91 5.75
C GLU A 47 2.54 13.38 6.12
N ILE A 48 1.29 13.84 6.03
CA ILE A 48 0.92 15.23 6.25
C ILE A 48 0.75 15.52 7.74
N THR A 49 -0.01 14.70 8.46
CA THR A 49 -0.31 14.92 9.89
C THR A 49 0.95 14.86 10.75
N ASP A 50 1.82 13.91 10.47
CA ASP A 50 3.04 13.69 11.26
C ASP A 50 4.25 14.44 10.68
N LYS A 51 4.09 15.09 9.50
CA LYS A 51 5.16 15.81 8.79
C LYS A 51 6.38 14.94 8.51
N ILE A 52 6.14 13.71 8.05
CA ILE A 52 7.15 12.69 7.76
C ILE A 52 7.08 12.31 6.29
N CYS A 53 8.04 12.73 5.46
CA CYS A 53 8.07 12.43 4.02
C CYS A 53 8.06 10.92 3.68
N THR A 54 8.45 10.06 4.61
CA THR A 54 8.39 8.59 4.50
C THR A 54 7.14 7.99 5.12
N GLY A 55 6.18 8.80 5.55
CA GLY A 55 4.95 8.40 6.25
C GLY A 55 3.92 7.68 5.36
N HIS A 56 4.36 6.99 4.33
CA HIS A 56 3.52 6.13 3.51
C HIS A 56 2.96 4.96 4.33
N ALA A 57 1.75 4.52 4.00
CA ALA A 57 1.06 3.47 4.75
C ALA A 57 1.91 2.20 4.87
N GLU A 58 2.48 1.73 3.76
CA GLU A 58 3.25 0.49 3.71
C GLU A 58 4.59 0.61 4.45
N ALA A 59 5.32 1.73 4.28
CA ALA A 59 6.60 1.94 4.94
C ALA A 59 6.41 2.05 6.46
N THR A 60 5.41 2.79 6.91
CA THR A 60 5.05 2.92 8.32
C THR A 60 4.61 1.58 8.92
N LEU A 61 3.76 0.82 8.19
CA LEU A 61 3.34 -0.52 8.61
C LEU A 61 4.55 -1.45 8.73
N ALA A 62 5.44 -1.47 7.74
CA ALA A 62 6.63 -2.32 7.75
C ALA A 62 7.56 -1.99 8.92
N ALA A 63 7.76 -0.70 9.23
CA ALA A 63 8.55 -0.27 10.37
C ALA A 63 7.94 -0.73 11.71
N ARG A 64 6.63 -0.52 11.91
CA ARG A 64 5.91 -0.99 13.10
C ARG A 64 5.94 -2.50 13.22
N ALA A 65 5.64 -3.21 12.15
CA ALA A 65 5.62 -4.67 12.13
C ALA A 65 6.98 -5.29 12.46
N SER A 66 8.08 -4.70 11.97
CA SER A 66 9.44 -5.16 12.28
C SER A 66 9.83 -4.96 13.74
N HIS A 67 9.16 -4.04 14.46
CA HIS A 67 9.34 -3.84 15.89
C HIS A 67 8.53 -4.86 16.71
N GLU A 68 7.34 -5.21 16.25
CA GLU A 68 6.38 -6.04 17.03
C GLU A 68 6.52 -7.55 16.76
N PHE A 69 6.98 -7.95 15.56
CA PHE A 69 7.00 -9.34 15.13
C PHE A 69 8.38 -9.83 14.73
N THR A 70 8.59 -11.14 14.84
CA THR A 70 9.84 -11.78 14.37
C THR A 70 9.90 -11.84 12.84
N LYS A 71 11.11 -11.93 12.27
CA LYS A 71 11.30 -12.07 10.83
C LYS A 71 10.63 -13.31 10.25
N ASP A 72 10.64 -14.42 10.96
CA ASP A 72 10.01 -15.66 10.53
C ASP A 72 8.48 -15.52 10.48
N PHE A 73 7.89 -14.88 11.49
CA PHE A 73 6.46 -14.56 11.47
C PHE A 73 6.11 -13.66 10.28
N LEU A 74 6.88 -12.60 10.04
CA LEU A 74 6.66 -11.65 8.95
C LEU A 74 6.83 -12.28 7.56
N TRP A 75 7.73 -13.28 7.42
CA TRP A 75 7.88 -14.01 6.17
C TRP A 75 6.62 -14.76 5.75
N ASP A 76 5.83 -15.23 6.69
CA ASP A 76 4.55 -15.89 6.44
C ASP A 76 3.38 -14.92 6.28
N CYS A 77 3.57 -13.63 6.57
CA CYS A 77 2.55 -12.61 6.43
C CYS A 77 2.36 -12.13 4.98
N THR A 78 1.19 -11.56 4.73
CA THR A 78 0.83 -10.87 3.48
C THR A 78 0.49 -9.42 3.79
N LEU A 79 1.20 -8.48 3.18
CA LEU A 79 0.83 -7.08 3.18
C LEU A 79 -0.16 -6.82 2.04
N TYR A 80 -1.31 -6.25 2.37
CA TYR A 80 -2.30 -5.76 1.42
C TYR A 80 -2.27 -4.24 1.41
N THR A 81 -2.26 -3.62 0.24
CA THR A 81 -2.22 -2.17 0.09
C THR A 81 -3.07 -1.69 -1.07
N THR A 82 -3.54 -0.47 -0.99
CA THR A 82 -4.41 0.15 -2.00
C THR A 82 -3.70 0.37 -3.33
N ALA A 83 -2.43 0.78 -3.31
CA ALA A 83 -1.60 0.99 -4.48
C ALA A 83 -0.33 0.13 -4.43
N GLU A 84 0.28 -0.12 -5.57
CA GLU A 84 1.57 -0.78 -5.67
C GLU A 84 2.63 0.00 -4.87
N PRO A 85 3.39 -0.65 -3.97
CA PRO A 85 4.42 0.03 -3.19
C PRO A 85 5.45 0.72 -4.08
N CYS A 86 5.73 1.99 -3.80
CA CYS A 86 6.84 2.70 -4.43
C CYS A 86 8.19 2.08 -4.02
N ALA A 87 9.28 2.51 -4.64
CA ALA A 87 10.62 1.96 -4.38
C ALA A 87 11.03 2.03 -2.88
N MET A 88 10.70 3.13 -2.19
CA MET A 88 10.95 3.30 -0.75
C MET A 88 10.17 2.26 0.07
N CYS A 89 8.86 2.12 -0.19
CA CYS A 89 8.00 1.16 0.50
C CYS A 89 8.43 -0.28 0.21
N ALA A 90 8.81 -0.59 -1.04
CA ALA A 90 9.35 -1.90 -1.41
C ALA A 90 10.63 -2.23 -0.61
N GLY A 91 11.53 -1.26 -0.46
CA GLY A 91 12.71 -1.41 0.39
C GLY A 91 12.35 -1.66 1.86
N ALA A 92 11.38 -0.91 2.42
CA ALA A 92 10.93 -1.12 3.80
C ALA A 92 10.33 -2.51 4.02
N ILE A 93 9.48 -2.98 3.10
CA ILE A 93 8.88 -4.32 3.10
C ILE A 93 9.95 -5.41 3.06
N TYR A 94 10.95 -5.23 2.19
CA TYR A 94 12.10 -6.13 2.08
C TYR A 94 12.86 -6.25 3.41
N TRP A 95 13.24 -5.12 4.02
CA TRP A 95 14.01 -5.11 5.25
C TRP A 95 13.21 -5.60 6.47
N ALA A 96 11.89 -5.37 6.49
CA ALA A 96 10.99 -5.95 7.48
C ALA A 96 10.82 -7.46 7.34
N ASN A 97 11.23 -8.06 6.22
CA ASN A 97 11.07 -9.48 5.92
C ASN A 97 9.60 -9.92 5.69
N ILE A 98 8.74 -9.04 5.21
CA ILE A 98 7.35 -9.40 4.88
C ILE A 98 7.36 -10.22 3.57
N GLY A 99 6.89 -11.47 3.61
CA GLY A 99 7.10 -12.43 2.52
C GLY A 99 6.15 -12.32 1.33
N ARG A 100 5.04 -11.55 1.45
CA ARG A 100 4.05 -11.41 0.37
C ARG A 100 3.46 -10.03 0.32
N VAL A 101 3.21 -9.54 -0.92
CA VAL A 101 2.55 -8.26 -1.16
C VAL A 101 1.41 -8.44 -2.15
N VAL A 102 0.26 -7.85 -1.84
CA VAL A 102 -0.92 -7.80 -2.71
C VAL A 102 -1.40 -6.36 -2.79
N TYR A 103 -1.56 -5.82 -3.99
CA TYR A 103 -1.99 -4.44 -4.18
C TYR A 103 -3.17 -4.32 -5.14
N GLY A 104 -3.95 -3.26 -4.97
CA GLY A 104 -5.20 -3.01 -5.71
C GLY A 104 -5.00 -2.27 -7.02
N MET A 105 -3.97 -1.43 -7.15
CA MET A 105 -3.69 -0.61 -8.33
C MET A 105 -2.20 -0.52 -8.58
N THR A 106 -1.77 -0.58 -9.86
CA THR A 106 -0.35 -0.44 -10.19
C THR A 106 0.12 1.00 -10.03
N GLU A 107 1.41 1.19 -9.72
CA GLU A 107 2.05 2.52 -9.64
C GLU A 107 1.91 3.29 -10.97
N ARG A 108 2.10 2.64 -12.10
CA ARG A 108 1.92 3.26 -13.42
C ARG A 108 0.49 3.70 -13.67
N ARG A 109 -0.50 2.93 -13.19
CA ARG A 109 -1.91 3.37 -13.30
C ARG A 109 -2.19 4.55 -12.39
N LEU A 110 -1.62 4.58 -11.19
CA LEU A 110 -1.71 5.73 -10.29
C LEU A 110 -1.12 6.97 -10.97
N LEU A 111 0.07 6.87 -11.57
CA LEU A 111 0.72 7.94 -12.32
C LEU A 111 -0.16 8.47 -13.46
N GLU A 112 -0.79 7.59 -14.25
CA GLU A 112 -1.71 8.00 -15.33
C GLU A 112 -2.87 8.85 -14.80
N LEU A 113 -3.36 8.56 -13.60
CA LEU A 113 -4.50 9.22 -13.00
C LEU A 113 -4.15 10.54 -12.30
N THR A 114 -3.04 10.58 -11.60
CA THR A 114 -2.60 11.75 -10.82
C THR A 114 -1.68 12.68 -11.61
N GLY A 115 -0.95 12.15 -12.58
CA GLY A 115 0.12 12.81 -13.28
C GLY A 115 1.36 13.01 -12.40
N SER A 116 2.47 13.35 -13.02
CA SER A 116 3.68 13.81 -12.33
C SER A 116 3.74 15.33 -12.33
N ASN A 117 4.04 15.95 -11.19
CA ASN A 117 4.21 17.39 -11.08
C ASN A 117 5.24 17.71 -9.98
N GLU A 118 5.60 18.98 -9.82
CA GLU A 118 6.63 19.40 -8.84
C GLU A 118 6.26 19.05 -7.38
N GLN A 119 4.96 19.02 -7.05
CA GLN A 119 4.48 18.68 -5.71
C GLN A 119 4.39 17.17 -5.47
N ASN A 120 4.28 16.38 -6.56
CA ASN A 120 4.29 14.93 -6.53
C ASN A 120 5.11 14.39 -7.70
N PRO A 121 6.43 14.47 -7.60
CA PRO A 121 7.31 13.89 -8.59
C PRO A 121 7.22 12.37 -8.51
N THR A 122 6.58 11.74 -9.50
CA THR A 122 6.43 10.28 -9.51
C THR A 122 7.78 9.61 -9.73
N PHE A 123 8.12 8.71 -8.84
CA PHE A 123 9.29 7.85 -8.98
C PHE A 123 8.87 6.54 -9.65
N ASP A 124 8.91 6.49 -10.99
CA ASP A 124 8.47 5.32 -11.80
C ASP A 124 9.42 4.12 -11.64
N LEU A 125 9.48 3.59 -10.44
CA LEU A 125 10.16 2.35 -10.09
C LEU A 125 9.24 1.49 -9.22
N PRO A 126 8.30 0.75 -9.82
CA PRO A 126 7.32 -0.06 -9.12
C PRO A 126 7.97 -1.23 -8.38
N CYS A 127 7.33 -1.71 -7.31
CA CYS A 127 7.88 -2.75 -6.44
C CYS A 127 8.25 -4.04 -7.19
N ARG A 128 7.52 -4.38 -8.25
CA ARG A 128 7.81 -5.56 -9.09
C ARG A 128 9.13 -5.45 -9.87
N GLU A 129 9.71 -4.25 -9.98
CA GLU A 129 11.03 -4.03 -10.56
C GLU A 129 12.13 -3.96 -9.46
N VAL A 130 11.74 -3.67 -8.21
CA VAL A 130 12.63 -3.69 -7.04
C VAL A 130 12.84 -5.11 -6.52
N PHE A 131 11.76 -5.89 -6.35
CA PHE A 131 11.81 -7.23 -5.76
C PHE A 131 12.60 -8.30 -6.55
N PRO A 132 12.78 -8.26 -7.87
CA PRO A 132 13.67 -9.20 -8.56
C PRO A 132 15.12 -9.21 -8.05
N GLY A 133 15.57 -8.14 -7.38
CA GLY A 133 16.84 -8.10 -6.66
C GLY A 133 16.86 -8.94 -5.38
N ASP A 134 15.68 -9.39 -4.90
CA ASP A 134 15.58 -10.21 -3.69
C ASP A 134 15.90 -11.68 -3.95
N LYS A 135 17.02 -12.14 -3.38
CA LYS A 135 17.44 -13.56 -3.46
C LYS A 135 16.53 -14.53 -2.72
N ARG A 136 15.65 -14.05 -1.83
CA ARG A 136 14.68 -14.81 -1.05
C ARG A 136 13.39 -15.10 -1.80
N GLN A 137 13.19 -14.44 -2.99
CA GLN A 137 12.01 -14.57 -3.84
C GLN A 137 10.70 -14.14 -3.15
N LEU A 138 10.69 -12.92 -2.59
CA LEU A 138 9.49 -12.27 -2.09
C LEU A 138 8.38 -12.33 -3.14
N ARG A 139 7.19 -12.78 -2.74
CA ARG A 139 6.06 -13.00 -3.64
C ARG A 139 5.17 -11.77 -3.68
N TRP A 140 4.77 -11.37 -4.88
CA TRP A 140 3.87 -10.24 -5.10
C TRP A 140 2.75 -10.60 -6.09
N TRP A 141 1.57 -10.02 -5.92
CA TRP A 141 0.41 -10.22 -6.78
C TRP A 141 -0.25 -8.90 -7.14
N ASP A 142 -0.39 -8.68 -8.44
CA ASP A 142 -1.22 -7.64 -9.03
C ASP A 142 -2.62 -8.22 -9.28
N LEU A 143 -3.58 -7.82 -8.48
CA LEU A 143 -4.99 -8.20 -8.70
C LEU A 143 -5.72 -7.27 -9.65
N PHE A 144 -5.11 -6.19 -10.08
CA PHE A 144 -5.70 -5.19 -10.97
C PHE A 144 -6.25 -5.80 -12.27
N ARG A 145 -5.59 -6.79 -12.84
CA ARG A 145 -6.07 -7.47 -14.06
C ARG A 145 -7.42 -8.16 -13.87
N LYS A 146 -7.72 -8.65 -12.67
CA LYS A 146 -8.99 -9.29 -12.33
C LYS A 146 -10.07 -8.29 -11.89
N TRP A 147 -9.69 -7.08 -11.50
CA TRP A 147 -10.53 -6.10 -10.82
C TRP A 147 -10.97 -4.91 -11.68
N LYS A 148 -10.93 -5.00 -13.01
CA LYS A 148 -11.42 -3.95 -13.92
C LYS A 148 -12.82 -3.42 -13.53
N GLN A 149 -13.67 -4.25 -12.93
CA GLN A 149 -15.02 -3.88 -12.50
C GLN A 149 -15.07 -3.08 -11.18
N MET A 150 -14.03 -3.13 -10.36
CA MET A 150 -13.97 -2.42 -9.06
C MET A 150 -13.22 -1.09 -9.11
N GLN A 151 -12.50 -0.81 -10.20
CA GLN A 151 -11.77 0.44 -10.41
C GLN A 151 -12.63 1.71 -10.18
N PRO A 152 -13.89 1.80 -10.67
CA PRO A 152 -14.71 2.99 -10.44
C PRO A 152 -14.97 3.25 -8.96
N LYS A 153 -15.15 2.19 -8.16
CA LYS A 153 -15.39 2.31 -6.71
C LYS A 153 -14.13 2.71 -5.96
N PHE A 154 -12.99 2.13 -6.33
CA PHE A 154 -11.69 2.49 -5.78
C PHE A 154 -11.33 3.94 -6.13
N MET A 155 -11.46 4.31 -7.42
CA MET A 155 -11.20 5.67 -7.89
C MET A 155 -12.10 6.71 -7.22
N LYS A 156 -13.38 6.38 -7.02
CA LYS A 156 -14.30 7.24 -6.26
C LYS A 156 -13.89 7.34 -4.79
N ALA A 157 -13.31 6.29 -4.21
CA ALA A 157 -12.84 6.28 -2.83
C ALA A 157 -11.62 7.19 -2.60
N ILE A 158 -10.65 7.15 -3.54
CA ILE A 158 -9.44 7.99 -3.45
C ILE A 158 -9.61 9.39 -4.06
N GLY A 159 -10.78 9.68 -4.68
CA GLY A 159 -11.06 10.97 -5.31
C GLY A 159 -10.48 11.09 -6.73
N THR A 160 -11.37 11.25 -7.71
CA THR A 160 -11.05 11.16 -9.15
C THR A 160 -10.52 12.43 -9.78
N SER A 161 -10.33 13.52 -9.05
CA SER A 161 -9.79 14.75 -9.61
C SER A 161 -8.35 14.98 -9.15
N ARG A 162 -7.51 15.47 -10.08
CA ARG A 162 -6.12 15.90 -9.80
C ARG A 162 -6.05 16.89 -8.62
N ARG A 163 -7.11 17.70 -8.41
CA ARG A 163 -7.23 18.63 -7.28
C ARG A 163 -7.53 17.94 -5.95
N THR A 164 -8.11 16.75 -5.95
CA THR A 164 -8.59 16.11 -4.72
C THR A 164 -7.58 15.15 -4.09
N LEU A 165 -6.61 14.63 -4.83
CA LEU A 165 -5.57 13.75 -4.28
C LEU A 165 -4.45 14.54 -3.59
N TYR A 166 -4.09 15.71 -4.12
CA TYR A 166 -2.97 16.53 -3.64
C TYR A 166 -3.37 18.00 -3.38
N GLY A 167 -4.66 18.32 -3.42
CA GLY A 167 -5.17 19.70 -3.34
C GLY A 167 -5.20 20.33 -1.95
N TYR A 168 -4.53 19.73 -0.95
CA TYR A 168 -4.44 20.25 0.41
C TYR A 168 -3.02 20.19 0.98
N VAL A 169 -2.03 20.35 0.14
CA VAL A 169 -0.68 20.62 0.64
C VAL A 169 -0.35 22.08 0.33
N PHE A 170 -0.75 22.94 1.25
CA PHE A 170 -0.44 24.36 1.55
C PHE A 170 -1.70 25.18 1.72
#